data_71c887406cbf35e8888e44c2f2636c26
#
_entry.id   71c887406cbf35e8888e44c2f2636c26
#
_cell.length_a   1.000
_cell.length_b   1.000
_cell.length_c   1.000
_cell.angle_alpha   90.00
_cell.angle_beta   90.00
_cell.angle_gamma   90.00
#
_symmetry.space_group_name_H-M   'P 1'
#
loop_
_entity.id
_entity.type
_entity.pdbx_description
1 polymer ?
#
loop_
_entity_poly.entity_id
_entity_poly.type
_entity_poly.pdbx_seq_one_letter_code
_entity_poly.pdbx_strand_id
1 'polypeptide(L)'
;MENTYFYLNNLVNIPSNGEIPLHYDQEALKAYFEETVEPKTKQFDSLDAKLNYLVDEDYIDPDILNQYSHEFVRSLFDRMKDHHFHFRSFLGAYKFYTQYAMKTNDGQQFLEGFIDRVVFNALYLANGDEQLANDVADELISQRYQPATPTFLNAGKKRRGENGVVFPN
;
A
#
# COMPACT_ATOMS: atom_id res chain seq x y z
N MET A 1 2.94 -2.67 -26.55
CA MET A 1 2.56 -1.85 -25.38
C MET A 1 3.68 -0.85 -25.17
N GLU A 2 3.46 0.40 -25.52
CA GLU A 2 4.36 1.47 -25.12
C GLU A 2 4.45 1.45 -23.59
N ASN A 3 5.65 1.49 -23.10
CA ASN A 3 5.91 1.39 -21.67
C ASN A 3 5.29 2.63 -21.01
N THR A 4 4.23 2.46 -20.23
CA THR A 4 3.49 3.53 -19.53
C THR A 4 4.43 4.50 -18.81
N TYR A 5 5.59 3.99 -18.33
CA TYR A 5 6.67 4.79 -17.75
C TYR A 5 7.23 5.84 -18.73
N PHE A 6 7.49 5.48 -19.98
CA PHE A 6 7.99 6.43 -20.99
C PHE A 6 6.93 7.46 -21.36
N TYR A 7 5.69 7.04 -21.48
CA TYR A 7 4.58 7.96 -21.73
C TYR A 7 4.43 8.97 -20.60
N LEU A 8 4.37 8.50 -19.36
CA LEU A 8 4.25 9.34 -18.18
C LEU A 8 5.50 10.23 -17.96
N ASN A 9 6.69 9.70 -18.24
CA ASN A 9 7.92 10.48 -18.19
C ASN A 9 7.98 11.57 -19.26
N ASN A 10 7.38 11.36 -20.43
CA ASN A 10 7.25 12.36 -21.46
C ASN A 10 6.22 13.45 -21.13
N LEU A 11 5.16 13.11 -20.34
CA LEU A 11 4.23 14.10 -19.79
C LEU A 11 4.90 15.01 -18.76
N VAL A 12 5.92 14.51 -18.06
CA VAL A 12 6.75 15.25 -17.11
C VAL A 12 7.95 15.90 -17.83
N ASN A 13 7.81 16.32 -19.09
CA ASN A 13 8.87 17.05 -19.79
C ASN A 13 9.27 18.27 -18.99
N ILE A 14 10.50 18.23 -18.44
CA ILE A 14 11.08 19.32 -17.64
C ILE A 14 11.22 20.53 -18.56
N PRO A 15 10.50 21.64 -18.30
CA PRO A 15 10.73 22.87 -19.03
C PRO A 15 12.19 23.29 -18.90
N SER A 16 12.70 24.04 -19.85
CA SER A 16 14.09 24.50 -19.90
C SER A 16 14.58 25.28 -18.67
N ASN A 17 13.69 25.69 -17.77
CA ASN A 17 13.98 26.33 -16.47
C ASN A 17 14.21 25.34 -15.31
N GLY A 18 14.06 24.01 -15.53
CA GLY A 18 14.29 23.00 -14.50
C GLY A 18 13.18 22.80 -13.47
N GLU A 19 12.09 23.54 -13.57
CA GLU A 19 10.93 23.39 -12.69
C GLU A 19 9.89 22.47 -13.34
N ILE A 20 9.49 21.39 -12.64
CA ILE A 20 8.36 20.54 -13.04
C ILE A 20 7.09 21.24 -12.59
N PRO A 21 6.22 21.69 -13.49
CA PRO A 21 4.94 22.26 -13.09
C PRO A 21 4.11 21.24 -12.32
N LEU A 22 3.64 21.62 -11.14
CA LEU A 22 2.90 20.74 -10.22
C LEU A 22 1.68 20.08 -10.90
N HIS A 23 1.02 20.77 -11.81
CA HIS A 23 -0.14 20.23 -12.52
C HIS A 23 0.21 19.04 -13.44
N TYR A 24 1.38 18.99 -14.07
CA TYR A 24 1.79 17.83 -14.87
C TYR A 24 2.03 16.60 -14.02
N ASP A 25 2.58 16.76 -12.82
CA ASP A 25 2.72 15.65 -11.87
C ASP A 25 1.35 15.12 -11.43
N GLN A 26 0.38 16.00 -11.20
CA GLN A 26 -0.99 15.61 -10.83
C GLN A 26 -1.72 14.92 -12.00
N GLU A 27 -1.53 15.36 -13.23
CA GLU A 27 -2.07 14.68 -14.42
C GLU A 27 -1.44 13.30 -14.61
N ALA A 28 -0.12 13.18 -14.45
CA ALA A 28 0.58 11.90 -14.50
C ALA A 28 0.11 10.94 -13.39
N LEU A 29 -0.10 11.45 -12.17
CA LEU A 29 -0.64 10.69 -11.06
C LEU A 29 -2.05 10.16 -11.38
N LYS A 30 -2.92 11.01 -11.88
CA LYS A 30 -4.28 10.65 -12.28
C LYS A 30 -4.27 9.58 -13.37
N ALA A 31 -3.52 9.78 -14.44
CA ALA A 31 -3.39 8.83 -15.54
C ALA A 31 -2.83 7.47 -15.06
N TYR A 32 -1.86 7.48 -14.14
CA TYR A 32 -1.32 6.26 -13.58
C TYR A 32 -2.38 5.47 -12.80
N PHE A 33 -3.23 6.13 -12.01
CA PHE A 33 -4.33 5.47 -11.32
C PHE A 33 -5.36 4.90 -12.29
N GLU A 34 -5.85 5.72 -13.20
CA GLU A 34 -6.91 5.33 -14.16
C GLU A 34 -6.47 4.22 -15.14
N GLU A 35 -5.24 4.26 -15.63
CA GLU A 35 -4.75 3.34 -16.66
C GLU A 35 -4.02 2.11 -16.10
N THR A 36 -3.46 2.19 -14.90
CA THR A 36 -2.62 1.12 -14.36
C THR A 36 -3.12 0.57 -13.04
N VAL A 37 -3.38 1.41 -12.04
CA VAL A 37 -3.68 0.94 -10.68
C VAL A 37 -5.09 0.37 -10.60
N GLU A 38 -6.09 1.15 -10.96
CA GLU A 38 -7.50 0.74 -10.84
C GLU A 38 -7.83 -0.52 -11.67
N PRO A 39 -7.42 -0.62 -12.95
CA PRO A 39 -7.71 -1.81 -13.75
C PRO A 39 -7.03 -3.08 -13.23
N LYS A 40 -5.91 -2.94 -12.54
CA LYS A 40 -5.14 -4.07 -11.97
C LYS A 40 -5.45 -4.34 -10.50
N THR A 41 -6.25 -3.53 -9.84
CA THR A 41 -6.61 -3.76 -8.44
C THR A 41 -7.72 -4.78 -8.35
N LYS A 42 -7.47 -5.86 -7.60
CA LYS A 42 -8.48 -6.88 -7.33
C LYS A 42 -9.58 -6.27 -6.45
N GLN A 43 -10.81 -6.34 -6.94
CA GLN A 43 -11.98 -5.85 -6.21
C GLN A 43 -12.54 -6.93 -5.28
N PHE A 44 -13.06 -6.51 -4.14
CA PHE A 44 -13.71 -7.35 -3.15
C PHE A 44 -15.04 -6.71 -2.75
N ASP A 45 -16.05 -7.54 -2.49
CA ASP A 45 -17.40 -7.08 -2.13
C ASP A 45 -17.44 -6.41 -0.74
N SER A 46 -16.50 -6.78 0.13
CA SER A 46 -16.39 -6.24 1.49
C SER A 46 -14.96 -6.35 2.02
N LEU A 47 -14.66 -5.65 3.12
CA LEU A 47 -13.40 -5.81 3.85
C LEU A 47 -13.24 -7.25 4.34
N ASP A 48 -14.30 -7.86 4.85
CA ASP A 48 -14.26 -9.24 5.36
C ASP A 48 -13.93 -10.23 4.23
N ALA A 49 -14.54 -10.07 3.06
CA ALA A 49 -14.21 -10.88 1.88
C ALA A 49 -12.74 -10.74 1.50
N LYS A 50 -12.21 -9.52 1.56
CA LYS A 50 -10.80 -9.25 1.31
C LYS A 50 -9.89 -9.92 2.33
N LEU A 51 -10.14 -9.72 3.63
CA LEU A 51 -9.31 -10.30 4.69
C LEU A 51 -9.33 -11.84 4.65
N ASN A 52 -10.49 -12.44 4.45
CA ASN A 52 -10.61 -13.89 4.30
C ASN A 52 -9.82 -14.38 3.09
N TYR A 53 -9.95 -13.74 1.94
CA TYR A 53 -9.16 -14.08 0.76
C TYR A 53 -7.64 -14.01 1.02
N LEU A 54 -7.18 -12.94 1.67
CA LEU A 54 -5.75 -12.75 1.95
C LEU A 54 -5.20 -13.81 2.92
N VAL A 55 -6.01 -14.28 3.85
CA VAL A 55 -5.65 -15.36 4.78
C VAL A 55 -5.70 -16.72 4.08
N ASP A 56 -6.79 -17.03 3.39
CA ASP A 56 -7.02 -18.33 2.73
C ASP A 56 -5.98 -18.61 1.63
N GLU A 57 -5.56 -17.58 0.93
CA GLU A 57 -4.55 -17.67 -0.14
C GLU A 57 -3.10 -17.45 0.38
N ASP A 58 -2.89 -17.48 1.69
CA ASP A 58 -1.57 -17.38 2.33
C ASP A 58 -0.82 -16.05 2.07
N TYR A 59 -1.52 -14.95 1.78
CA TYR A 59 -0.89 -13.63 1.62
C TYR A 59 -0.58 -12.96 2.96
N ILE A 60 -1.46 -13.11 3.95
CA ILE A 60 -1.33 -12.53 5.28
C ILE A 60 -1.28 -13.65 6.32
N ASP A 61 -0.44 -13.45 7.34
CA ASP A 61 -0.39 -14.33 8.49
C ASP A 61 -1.65 -14.13 9.35
N PRO A 62 -2.52 -15.14 9.52
CA PRO A 62 -3.72 -15.03 10.33
C PRO A 62 -3.43 -14.66 11.78
N ASP A 63 -2.26 -15.01 12.32
CA ASP A 63 -1.90 -14.72 13.71
C ASP A 63 -1.87 -13.21 14.01
N ILE A 64 -1.60 -12.40 13.00
CA ILE A 64 -1.62 -10.95 13.14
C ILE A 64 -3.04 -10.42 13.35
N LEU A 65 -4.00 -10.95 12.61
CA LEU A 65 -5.40 -10.56 12.75
C LEU A 65 -6.04 -11.16 14.01
N ASN A 66 -5.67 -12.39 14.36
CA ASN A 66 -6.23 -13.13 15.50
C ASN A 66 -5.86 -12.53 16.87
N GLN A 67 -4.86 -11.66 16.94
CA GLN A 67 -4.48 -10.93 18.16
C GLN A 67 -5.46 -9.82 18.53
N TYR A 68 -6.36 -9.45 17.62
CA TYR A 68 -7.31 -8.35 17.76
C TYR A 68 -8.74 -8.83 17.60
N SER A 69 -9.68 -8.08 18.18
CA SER A 69 -11.08 -8.29 17.87
C SER A 69 -11.36 -7.92 16.40
N HIS A 70 -12.28 -8.64 15.80
CA HIS A 70 -12.70 -8.36 14.40
C HIS A 70 -13.27 -6.94 14.27
N GLU A 71 -13.97 -6.47 15.31
CA GLU A 71 -14.53 -5.12 15.38
C GLU A 71 -13.42 -4.07 15.40
N PHE A 72 -12.34 -4.29 16.16
CA PHE A 72 -11.20 -3.39 16.20
C PHE A 72 -10.51 -3.28 14.84
N VAL A 73 -10.21 -4.41 14.20
CA VAL A 73 -9.57 -4.41 12.86
C VAL A 73 -10.41 -3.62 11.86
N ARG A 74 -11.73 -3.85 11.84
CA ARG A 74 -12.66 -3.14 10.97
C ARG A 74 -12.66 -1.64 11.26
N SER A 75 -12.74 -1.25 12.53
CA SER A 75 -12.73 0.15 12.94
C SER A 75 -11.43 0.86 12.56
N LEU A 76 -10.29 0.17 12.64
CA LEU A 76 -8.99 0.72 12.24
C LEU A 76 -8.93 0.99 10.73
N PHE A 77 -9.44 0.08 9.90
CA PHE A 77 -9.55 0.30 8.46
C PHE A 77 -10.44 1.50 8.12
N ASP A 78 -11.61 1.60 8.76
CA ASP A 78 -12.56 2.67 8.52
C ASP A 78 -11.96 4.02 8.94
N ARG A 79 -11.32 4.08 10.11
CA ARG A 79 -10.64 5.29 10.58
C ARG A 79 -9.50 5.73 9.64
N MET A 80 -8.73 4.79 9.10
CA MET A 80 -7.67 5.12 8.14
C MET A 80 -8.23 5.61 6.80
N LYS A 81 -9.35 5.06 6.33
CA LYS A 81 -10.04 5.57 5.13
C LYS A 81 -10.55 7.01 5.31
N ASP A 82 -11.01 7.36 6.51
CA ASP A 82 -11.51 8.70 6.81
C ASP A 82 -10.42 9.79 6.75
N HIS A 83 -9.14 9.41 6.77
CA HIS A 83 -8.04 10.35 6.50
C HIS A 83 -7.97 10.83 5.05
N HIS A 84 -8.74 10.24 4.13
CA HIS A 84 -8.74 10.60 2.71
C HIS A 84 -7.33 10.73 2.12
N PHE A 85 -6.49 9.74 2.38
CA PHE A 85 -5.09 9.75 1.94
C PHE A 85 -4.99 9.88 0.41
N HIS A 86 -4.10 10.76 -0.04
CA HIS A 86 -3.74 10.93 -1.45
C HIS A 86 -2.22 10.99 -1.58
N PHE A 87 -1.69 10.31 -2.60
CA PHE A 87 -0.30 10.49 -2.97
C PHE A 87 -0.06 11.93 -3.44
N ARG A 88 1.05 12.52 -2.99
CA ARG A 88 1.41 13.90 -3.34
C ARG A 88 2.12 14.01 -4.68
N SER A 89 2.67 12.91 -5.20
CA SER A 89 3.41 12.86 -6.45
C SER A 89 3.19 11.55 -7.19
N PHE A 90 3.34 11.60 -8.51
CA PHE A 90 3.36 10.41 -9.35
C PHE A 90 4.44 9.41 -8.90
N LEU A 91 5.66 9.90 -8.67
CA LEU A 91 6.79 9.05 -8.26
C LEU A 91 6.51 8.32 -6.93
N GLY A 92 5.87 8.99 -5.97
CA GLY A 92 5.46 8.38 -4.71
C GLY A 92 4.48 7.23 -4.91
N ALA A 93 3.44 7.43 -5.71
CA ALA A 93 2.47 6.38 -6.05
C ALA A 93 3.13 5.23 -6.84
N TYR A 94 3.89 5.55 -7.87
CA TYR A 94 4.60 4.58 -8.68
C TYR A 94 5.53 3.69 -7.84
N LYS A 95 6.32 4.29 -6.96
CA LYS A 95 7.21 3.57 -6.04
C LYS A 95 6.41 2.65 -5.11
N PHE A 96 5.29 3.14 -4.55
CA PHE A 96 4.45 2.32 -3.68
C PHE A 96 3.92 1.08 -4.41
N TYR A 97 3.28 1.25 -5.56
CA TYR A 97 2.65 0.14 -6.28
C TYR A 97 3.66 -0.81 -6.94
N THR A 98 4.85 -0.34 -7.30
CA THR A 98 5.89 -1.21 -7.87
C THR A 98 6.69 -1.97 -6.83
N GLN A 99 6.95 -1.37 -5.65
CA GLN A 99 7.88 -1.92 -4.66
C GLN A 99 7.21 -2.42 -3.38
N TYR A 100 6.10 -1.82 -2.94
CA TYR A 100 5.54 -2.09 -1.61
C TYR A 100 4.20 -2.82 -1.63
N ALA A 101 3.29 -2.46 -2.55
CA ALA A 101 1.96 -3.04 -2.60
C ALA A 101 2.02 -4.56 -2.82
N MET A 102 1.24 -5.28 -2.03
CA MET A 102 1.05 -6.71 -2.21
C MET A 102 0.37 -6.97 -3.55
N LYS A 103 0.85 -7.99 -4.25
CA LYS A 103 0.32 -8.44 -5.54
C LYS A 103 -0.04 -9.91 -5.49
N THR A 104 -0.88 -10.33 -6.42
CA THR A 104 -1.11 -11.74 -6.67
C THR A 104 0.20 -12.45 -7.04
N ASN A 105 0.27 -13.77 -6.81
CA ASN A 105 1.48 -14.56 -7.04
C ASN A 105 2.00 -14.49 -8.48
N ASP A 106 1.11 -14.27 -9.45
CA ASP A 106 1.46 -14.04 -10.85
C ASP A 106 1.87 -12.58 -11.14
N GLY A 107 1.82 -11.69 -10.13
CA GLY A 107 2.17 -10.28 -10.26
C GLY A 107 1.19 -9.43 -11.07
N GLN A 108 0.03 -9.98 -11.47
CA GLN A 108 -0.89 -9.30 -12.39
C GLN A 108 -1.84 -8.33 -11.71
N GLN A 109 -2.19 -8.57 -10.43
CA GLN A 109 -3.15 -7.75 -9.72
C GLN A 109 -2.58 -7.21 -8.41
N PHE A 110 -2.96 -5.99 -8.07
CA PHE A 110 -2.72 -5.41 -6.74
C PHE A 110 -3.78 -5.91 -5.76
N LEU A 111 -3.34 -6.33 -4.58
CA LEU A 111 -4.17 -6.76 -3.45
C LEU A 111 -4.28 -5.70 -2.37
N GLU A 112 -3.40 -4.71 -2.38
CA GLU A 112 -3.32 -3.64 -1.39
C GLU A 112 -3.28 -2.26 -2.04
N GLY A 113 -3.91 -1.30 -1.36
CA GLY A 113 -3.60 0.12 -1.45
C GLY A 113 -2.73 0.58 -0.27
N PHE A 114 -2.40 1.87 -0.23
CA PHE A 114 -1.57 2.45 0.83
C PHE A 114 -2.21 2.31 2.22
N ILE A 115 -3.51 2.51 2.33
CA ILE A 115 -4.26 2.35 3.58
C ILE A 115 -4.14 0.93 4.11
N ASP A 116 -4.29 -0.08 3.27
CA ASP A 116 -4.14 -1.48 3.68
C ASP A 116 -2.75 -1.73 4.25
N ARG A 117 -1.72 -1.22 3.57
CA ARG A 117 -0.32 -1.39 4.02
C ARG A 117 -0.06 -0.69 5.35
N VAL A 118 -0.65 0.48 5.57
CA VAL A 118 -0.61 1.18 6.86
C VAL A 118 -1.23 0.34 7.98
N VAL A 119 -2.44 -0.18 7.76
CA VAL A 119 -3.15 -0.98 8.77
C VAL A 119 -2.38 -2.26 9.10
N PHE A 120 -1.94 -3.03 8.10
CA PHE A 120 -1.19 -4.26 8.34
C PHE A 120 0.15 -4.02 9.05
N ASN A 121 0.84 -2.93 8.75
CA ASN A 121 2.04 -2.54 9.51
C ASN A 121 1.71 -2.20 10.96
N ALA A 122 0.66 -1.44 11.20
CA ALA A 122 0.25 -1.05 12.54
C ALA A 122 -0.12 -2.26 13.39
N LEU A 123 -0.94 -3.17 12.86
CA LEU A 123 -1.31 -4.41 13.55
C LEU A 123 -0.09 -5.29 13.85
N TYR A 124 0.82 -5.43 12.90
CA TYR A 124 2.04 -6.21 13.08
C TYR A 124 2.96 -5.63 14.15
N LEU A 125 3.23 -4.32 14.09
CA LEU A 125 4.15 -3.65 15.01
C LEU A 125 3.60 -3.55 16.43
N ALA A 126 2.30 -3.40 16.57
CA ALA A 126 1.64 -3.30 17.87
C ALA A 126 1.44 -4.64 18.59
N ASN A 127 1.54 -5.76 17.86
CA ASN A 127 1.55 -7.11 18.42
C ASN A 127 0.42 -7.36 19.45
N GLY A 128 -0.82 -7.00 19.10
CA GLY A 128 -2.02 -7.20 19.93
C GLY A 128 -2.42 -6.00 20.81
N ASP A 129 -1.59 -4.97 20.90
CA ASP A 129 -1.93 -3.74 21.62
C ASP A 129 -2.76 -2.80 20.73
N GLU A 130 -4.08 -2.70 21.01
CA GLU A 130 -5.00 -1.89 20.21
C GLU A 130 -4.67 -0.39 20.25
N GLN A 131 -4.24 0.13 21.41
CA GLN A 131 -3.87 1.55 21.53
C GLN A 131 -2.61 1.85 20.71
N LEU A 132 -1.61 1.00 20.82
CA LEU A 132 -0.38 1.14 20.05
C LEU A 132 -0.65 0.98 18.54
N ALA A 133 -1.55 0.08 18.15
CA ALA A 133 -1.94 -0.07 16.75
C ALA A 133 -2.57 1.22 16.19
N ASN A 134 -3.44 1.87 16.97
CA ASN A 134 -4.02 3.15 16.62
C ASN A 134 -2.94 4.23 16.45
N ASP A 135 -2.03 4.35 17.43
CA ASP A 135 -0.98 5.38 17.41
C ASP A 135 -0.01 5.18 16.22
N VAL A 136 0.40 3.94 15.98
CA VAL A 136 1.26 3.60 14.83
C VAL A 136 0.57 3.88 13.51
N ALA A 137 -0.72 3.53 13.38
CA ALA A 137 -1.47 3.83 12.17
C ALA A 137 -1.56 5.33 11.88
N ASP A 138 -1.79 6.16 12.91
CA ASP A 138 -1.84 7.61 12.78
C ASP A 138 -0.50 8.21 12.37
N GLU A 139 0.61 7.72 12.91
CA GLU A 139 1.94 8.16 12.51
C GLU A 139 2.27 7.76 11.06
N LEU A 140 1.90 6.55 10.64
CA LEU A 140 2.14 6.06 9.29
C LEU A 140 1.28 6.79 8.25
N ILE A 141 -0.02 6.97 8.51
CA ILE A 141 -0.91 7.63 7.55
C ILE A 141 -0.59 9.12 7.38
N SER A 142 -0.14 9.76 8.45
CA SER A 142 0.31 11.16 8.43
C SER A 142 1.72 11.33 7.83
N GLN A 143 2.39 10.22 7.50
CA GLN A 143 3.77 10.18 7.00
C GLN A 143 4.81 10.85 7.94
N ARG A 144 4.51 10.97 9.23
CA ARG A 144 5.44 11.44 10.26
C ARG A 144 6.46 10.37 10.65
N TYR A 145 6.06 9.10 10.55
CA TYR A 145 6.91 7.94 10.75
C TYR A 145 6.93 7.10 9.48
N GLN A 146 8.12 6.70 9.07
CA GLN A 146 8.30 5.78 7.97
C GLN A 146 9.20 4.63 8.44
N PRO A 147 8.66 3.40 8.58
CA PRO A 147 9.47 2.24 8.93
C PRO A 147 10.57 2.01 7.90
N ALA A 148 11.62 1.31 8.29
CA ALA A 148 12.61 0.84 7.33
C ALA A 148 11.90 0.05 6.21
N THR A 149 12.41 0.18 5.00
CA THR A 149 11.82 -0.46 3.80
C THR A 149 11.47 -1.94 3.99
N PRO A 150 12.33 -2.78 4.60
CA PRO A 150 11.97 -4.19 4.81
C PRO A 150 10.77 -4.39 5.73
N THR A 151 10.66 -3.59 6.78
CA THR A 151 9.52 -3.67 7.71
C THR A 151 8.24 -3.24 7.01
N PHE A 152 8.25 -2.10 6.34
CA PHE A 152 7.08 -1.59 5.65
C PHE A 152 6.60 -2.52 4.53
N LEU A 153 7.54 -3.16 3.83
CA LEU A 153 7.25 -4.09 2.76
C LEU A 153 6.65 -5.41 3.26
N ASN A 154 7.19 -5.96 4.36
CA ASN A 154 6.93 -7.35 4.76
C ASN A 154 6.02 -7.50 5.98
N ALA A 155 5.74 -6.43 6.72
CA ALA A 155 4.91 -6.52 7.91
C ALA A 155 3.56 -7.16 7.59
N GLY A 156 3.22 -8.21 8.30
CA GLY A 156 1.98 -8.94 8.14
C GLY A 156 1.91 -9.94 6.99
N LYS A 157 2.85 -9.95 6.08
CA LYS A 157 2.88 -10.91 4.96
C LYS A 157 3.36 -12.28 5.42
N LYS A 158 2.63 -13.34 5.09
CA LYS A 158 3.02 -14.71 5.40
C LYS A 158 4.19 -15.17 4.54
N ARG A 159 4.15 -14.89 3.23
CA ARG A 159 5.25 -15.15 2.31
C ARG A 159 6.20 -13.96 2.29
N ARG A 160 7.29 -14.08 3.02
CA ARG A 160 8.37 -13.11 3.01
C ARG A 160 9.31 -13.48 1.88
N GLY A 161 9.37 -12.70 0.79
CA GLY A 161 10.54 -12.74 -0.03
C GLY A 161 10.46 -13.21 -1.46
N GLU A 162 9.33 -13.24 -2.15
CA GLU A 162 9.39 -13.40 -3.63
C GLU A 162 9.89 -12.14 -4.37
N ASN A 163 9.95 -11.00 -3.67
CA ASN A 163 10.65 -9.79 -4.14
C ASN A 163 11.52 -9.17 -3.04
N GLY A 164 11.82 -9.86 -1.98
CA GLY A 164 12.43 -9.29 -0.79
C GLY A 164 13.62 -10.04 -0.28
N VAL A 165 14.55 -9.27 0.18
CA VAL A 165 15.69 -9.73 0.95
C VAL A 165 15.18 -10.59 2.12
N VAL A 166 15.52 -11.87 2.10
CA VAL A 166 15.34 -12.76 3.24
C VAL A 166 16.32 -12.28 4.30
N PHE A 167 15.81 -11.74 5.42
CA PHE A 167 16.65 -11.56 6.59
C PHE A 167 16.71 -12.90 7.33
N PRO A 168 17.90 -13.44 7.56
CA PRO A 168 18.04 -14.60 8.44
C PRO A 168 17.60 -14.19 9.86
N ASN A 169 16.90 -15.09 10.53
CA ASN A 169 16.51 -14.97 11.93
C ASN A 169 17.74 -14.80 12.82
#